data_c2f74e0f662b5536f5a46250ba99e963
#
_entry.id   c2f74e0f662b5536f5a46250ba99e963
#
_cell.length_a   1.000
_cell.length_b   1.000
_cell.length_c   1.000
_cell.angle_alpha   90.00
_cell.angle_beta   90.00
_cell.angle_gamma   90.00
#
_symmetry.space_group_name_H-M   'P 1'
#
loop_
_entity.id
_entity.type
_entity.pdbx_description
1 polymer ?
#
loop_
_entity_poly.entity_id
_entity_poly.type
_entity_poly.pdbx_seq_one_letter_code
_entity_poly.pdbx_strand_id
1 'polypeptide(L)'
;RKAYEEALVPAGMGDVAIYTELGRYMTGPFGCLVTTAIREKHTYKEYIGCDACAVNLMRPAMYGAYHHITVMGKEGCACDHKYDITGSLCENNDKFAIDRMLPKIDIGDLLVIHDTGAHGFSMGYNYNGKLKSAEVLLKEDGSTQLIRRAETPEDYFATFDCFDILKDMRMR
;
A
#
# COMPACT_ATOMS: atom_id res chain seq x y z
N ARG A 1 5.91 -22.54 18.75
CA ARG A 1 6.20 -23.80 19.48
C ARG A 1 6.43 -23.53 20.96
N LYS A 2 7.37 -22.63 21.35
CA LYS A 2 7.68 -22.34 22.76
C LYS A 2 6.42 -21.95 23.57
N ALA A 3 5.59 -21.00 23.11
CA ALA A 3 4.39 -20.59 23.82
C ALA A 3 3.37 -21.75 24.01
N TYR A 4 3.28 -22.65 23.02
CA TYR A 4 2.48 -23.86 23.14
C TYR A 4 3.01 -24.79 24.25
N GLU A 5 4.31 -25.05 24.27
CA GLU A 5 4.96 -25.91 25.27
C GLU A 5 4.84 -25.32 26.68
N GLU A 6 4.93 -24.01 26.81
CA GLU A 6 4.82 -23.31 28.10
C GLU A 6 3.37 -23.17 28.64
N ALA A 7 2.38 -23.07 27.75
CA ALA A 7 0.99 -22.83 28.15
C ALA A 7 0.11 -24.09 28.08
N LEU A 8 0.14 -24.82 26.98
CA LEU A 8 -0.80 -25.90 26.74
C LEU A 8 -0.35 -27.25 27.34
N VAL A 9 0.93 -27.57 27.26
CA VAL A 9 1.45 -28.85 27.81
C VAL A 9 1.23 -28.94 29.33
N PRO A 10 1.53 -27.93 30.15
CA PRO A 10 1.23 -27.99 31.59
C PRO A 10 -0.25 -28.03 31.91
N ALA A 11 -1.12 -27.53 31.02
CA ALA A 11 -2.57 -27.59 31.15
C ALA A 11 -3.18 -28.96 30.73
N GLY A 12 -2.35 -29.95 30.42
CA GLY A 12 -2.81 -31.26 29.96
C GLY A 12 -3.31 -31.30 28.52
N MET A 13 -2.99 -30.27 27.73
CA MET A 13 -3.44 -30.10 26.33
C MET A 13 -2.28 -30.28 25.33
N GLY A 14 -1.27 -31.08 25.70
CA GLY A 14 -0.08 -31.27 24.88
C GLY A 14 -0.28 -32.10 23.60
N ASP A 15 -1.45 -32.71 23.43
CA ASP A 15 -1.88 -33.47 22.25
C ASP A 15 -2.73 -32.64 21.26
N VAL A 16 -3.07 -31.39 21.61
CA VAL A 16 -3.89 -30.51 20.74
C VAL A 16 -3.05 -30.04 19.55
N ALA A 17 -3.55 -30.30 18.34
CA ALA A 17 -2.90 -29.82 17.12
C ALA A 17 -3.09 -28.31 16.93
N ILE A 18 -2.04 -27.64 16.46
CA ILE A 18 -2.10 -26.22 16.10
C ILE A 18 -2.21 -26.08 14.58
N TYR A 19 -3.19 -25.33 14.14
CA TYR A 19 -3.37 -24.93 12.74
C TYR A 19 -3.25 -23.41 12.63
N THR A 20 -2.64 -22.95 11.55
CA THR A 20 -2.48 -21.50 11.28
C THR A 20 -2.88 -21.17 9.85
N GLU A 21 -3.46 -19.99 9.65
CA GLU A 21 -3.85 -19.45 8.35
C GLU A 21 -3.06 -18.14 8.10
N LEU A 22 -1.74 -18.24 8.01
CA LEU A 22 -0.83 -17.10 7.88
C LEU A 22 -0.67 -16.67 6.41
N GLY A 23 -1.78 -16.38 5.71
CA GLY A 23 -1.77 -16.04 4.28
C GLY A 23 -0.83 -14.90 3.92
N ARG A 24 -0.82 -13.81 4.71
CA ARG A 24 0.07 -12.66 4.48
C ARG A 24 1.55 -13.03 4.60
N TYR A 25 1.91 -13.98 5.42
CA TYR A 25 3.28 -14.46 5.59
C TYR A 25 3.87 -15.02 4.29
N MET A 26 3.02 -15.59 3.44
CA MET A 26 3.45 -16.24 2.20
C MET A 26 3.87 -15.25 1.10
N THR A 27 3.18 -14.14 0.96
CA THR A 27 3.39 -13.20 -0.15
C THR A 27 3.70 -11.78 0.28
N GLY A 28 3.30 -11.38 1.48
CA GLY A 28 3.47 -10.01 1.98
C GLY A 28 4.88 -9.45 1.81
N PRO A 29 5.94 -10.16 2.25
CA PRO A 29 7.32 -9.66 2.17
C PRO A 29 7.87 -9.52 0.75
N PHE A 30 7.22 -10.12 -0.24
CA PHE A 30 7.70 -10.15 -1.62
C PHE A 30 7.09 -9.07 -2.52
N GLY A 31 6.31 -8.15 -1.96
CA GLY A 31 5.74 -7.04 -2.70
C GLY A 31 6.01 -5.70 -2.04
N CYS A 32 6.10 -4.67 -2.86
CA CYS A 32 6.18 -3.29 -2.41
C CYS A 32 5.24 -2.41 -3.24
N LEU A 33 4.77 -1.32 -2.62
CA LEU A 33 4.11 -0.23 -3.32
C LEU A 33 5.13 0.89 -3.53
N VAL A 34 5.36 1.25 -4.79
CA VAL A 34 6.21 2.39 -5.16
C VAL A 34 5.31 3.58 -5.45
N THR A 35 5.62 4.71 -4.84
CA THR A 35 4.84 5.94 -4.97
C THR A 35 5.74 7.15 -5.00
N THR A 36 5.29 8.23 -5.63
CA THR A 36 6.01 9.49 -5.73
C THR A 36 5.51 10.48 -4.70
N ALA A 37 6.42 11.18 -4.03
CA ALA A 37 6.11 12.35 -3.23
C ALA A 37 5.73 13.51 -4.17
N ILE A 38 4.45 13.90 -4.18
CA ILE A 38 3.92 14.90 -5.11
C ILE A 38 3.57 16.24 -4.45
N ARG A 39 3.48 16.24 -3.13
CA ARG A 39 3.13 17.42 -2.34
C ARG A 39 3.82 17.40 -0.98
N GLU A 40 4.09 18.59 -0.48
CA GLU A 40 4.60 18.86 0.85
C GLU A 40 3.69 19.86 1.53
N LYS A 41 3.38 19.67 2.81
CA LYS A 41 2.55 20.59 3.58
C LYS A 41 3.09 20.72 4.99
N HIS A 42 3.41 21.94 5.37
CA HIS A 42 3.92 22.34 6.67
C HIS A 42 2.81 23.06 7.46
N THR A 43 2.37 22.45 8.55
CA THR A 43 1.39 23.05 9.47
C THR A 43 1.82 22.75 10.92
N TYR A 44 0.92 22.23 11.76
CA TYR A 44 1.29 21.68 13.08
C TYR A 44 2.04 20.35 12.98
N LYS A 45 2.07 19.74 11.82
CA LYS A 45 2.85 18.56 11.42
C LYS A 45 3.44 18.77 10.03
N GLU A 46 4.42 17.93 9.71
CA GLU A 46 4.99 17.82 8.37
C GLU A 46 4.29 16.69 7.61
N TYR A 47 3.73 16.98 6.45
CA TYR A 47 3.01 16.04 5.62
C TYR A 47 3.68 15.89 4.27
N ILE A 48 3.81 14.64 3.82
CA ILE A 48 4.19 14.30 2.45
C ILE A 48 3.00 13.64 1.79
N GLY A 49 2.47 14.25 0.75
CA GLY A 49 1.39 13.69 -0.07
C GLY A 49 1.93 12.89 -1.23
N CYS A 50 1.42 11.69 -1.41
CA CYS A 50 1.80 10.75 -2.46
C CYS A 50 0.76 10.69 -3.58
N ASP A 51 1.18 10.25 -4.78
CA ASP A 51 0.28 9.91 -5.88
C ASP A 51 -0.52 8.62 -5.63
N ALA A 52 0.04 7.66 -4.89
CA ALA A 52 -0.71 6.52 -4.35
C ALA A 52 -1.62 6.93 -3.19
N CYS A 53 -2.55 6.05 -2.83
CA CYS A 53 -3.50 6.27 -1.74
C CYS A 53 -3.99 4.92 -1.17
N ALA A 54 -4.90 4.96 -0.21
CA ALA A 54 -5.47 3.75 0.41
C ALA A 54 -6.17 2.82 -0.59
N VAL A 55 -6.51 3.28 -1.79
CA VAL A 55 -6.99 2.43 -2.91
C VAL A 55 -5.93 1.39 -3.29
N ASN A 56 -4.65 1.76 -3.23
CA ASN A 56 -3.52 0.88 -3.56
C ASN A 56 -3.09 0.01 -2.36
N LEU A 57 -3.20 0.55 -1.14
CA LEU A 57 -2.84 -0.14 0.10
C LEU A 57 -3.71 0.35 1.26
N MET A 58 -4.81 -0.36 1.53
CA MET A 58 -5.80 0.01 2.53
C MET A 58 -5.34 -0.26 3.98
N ARG A 59 -4.45 -1.21 4.19
CA ARG A 59 -4.11 -1.72 5.52
C ARG A 59 -3.68 -0.66 6.55
N PRO A 60 -2.81 0.32 6.23
CA PRO A 60 -2.46 1.38 7.19
C PRO A 60 -3.68 2.21 7.60
N ALA A 61 -4.54 2.57 6.63
CA ALA A 61 -5.74 3.37 6.86
C ALA A 61 -6.79 2.64 7.70
N MET A 62 -7.01 1.35 7.45
CA MET A 62 -8.06 0.56 8.10
C MET A 62 -7.63 -0.01 9.46
N TYR A 63 -6.41 -0.47 9.58
CA TYR A 63 -5.94 -1.23 10.75
C TYR A 63 -4.83 -0.53 11.53
N GLY A 64 -4.33 0.63 11.07
CA GLY A 64 -3.11 1.21 11.60
C GLY A 64 -1.88 0.31 11.36
N ALA A 65 -1.92 -0.53 10.33
CA ALA A 65 -0.88 -1.51 10.06
C ALA A 65 0.44 -0.80 9.73
N TYR A 66 1.51 -1.24 10.35
CA TYR A 66 2.84 -0.76 10.03
C TYR A 66 3.33 -1.39 8.72
N HIS A 67 3.82 -0.52 7.85
CA HIS A 67 4.65 -0.88 6.70
C HIS A 67 5.93 -0.07 6.76
N HIS A 68 7.07 -0.71 6.52
CA HIS A 68 8.34 0.00 6.41
C HIS A 68 8.34 0.87 5.16
N ILE A 69 8.93 2.06 5.23
CA ILE A 69 9.03 2.99 4.11
C ILE A 69 10.50 3.34 3.91
N THR A 70 10.99 3.17 2.70
CA THR A 70 12.30 3.59 2.25
C THR A 70 12.16 4.74 1.26
N VAL A 71 12.99 5.76 1.38
CA VAL A 71 13.12 6.81 0.36
C VAL A 71 14.26 6.42 -0.57
N MET A 72 13.95 6.13 -1.83
CA MET A 72 14.94 5.64 -2.80
C MET A 72 16.09 6.61 -2.99
N GLY A 73 17.30 6.06 -2.92
CA GLY A 73 18.55 6.84 -3.04
C GLY A 73 18.94 7.60 -1.77
N LYS A 74 18.16 7.48 -0.69
CA LYS A 74 18.43 8.12 0.60
C LYS A 74 18.56 7.10 1.75
N GLU A 75 18.80 5.83 1.45
CA GLU A 75 18.83 4.72 2.41
C GLU A 75 19.89 4.88 3.48
N GLY A 76 20.98 5.58 3.15
CA GLY A 76 22.08 5.86 4.09
C GLY A 76 21.97 7.21 4.80
N CYS A 77 20.93 8.00 4.56
CA CYS A 77 20.74 9.30 5.17
C CYS A 77 20.14 9.19 6.58
N ALA A 78 20.34 10.23 7.39
CA ALA A 78 19.75 10.29 8.73
C ALA A 78 18.22 10.37 8.63
N CYS A 79 17.53 9.56 9.45
CA CYS A 79 16.08 9.61 9.61
C CYS A 79 15.72 10.62 10.72
N ASP A 80 15.89 11.90 10.45
CA ASP A 80 15.76 13.01 11.40
C ASP A 80 14.54 13.90 11.17
N HIS A 81 13.74 13.60 10.14
CA HIS A 81 12.50 14.30 9.83
C HIS A 81 11.29 13.45 10.21
N LYS A 82 10.31 14.06 10.85
CA LYS A 82 9.08 13.39 11.29
C LYS A 82 7.93 13.75 10.36
N TYR A 83 7.42 12.77 9.63
CA TYR A 83 6.35 12.96 8.65
C TYR A 83 5.11 12.12 8.93
N ASP A 84 3.94 12.66 8.56
CA ASP A 84 2.77 11.88 8.15
C ASP A 84 2.85 11.69 6.63
N ILE A 85 2.87 10.44 6.17
CA ILE A 85 2.85 10.10 4.73
C ILE A 85 1.40 9.85 4.33
N THR A 86 0.86 10.68 3.44
CA THR A 86 -0.56 10.71 3.10
C THR A 86 -0.79 10.33 1.64
N GLY A 87 -1.96 9.75 1.39
CA GLY A 87 -2.43 9.55 0.01
C GLY A 87 -3.17 10.76 -0.55
N SER A 88 -3.90 10.54 -1.64
CA SER A 88 -4.55 11.58 -2.44
C SER A 88 -6.08 11.52 -2.39
N LEU A 89 -6.66 10.79 -1.43
CA LEU A 89 -8.11 10.71 -1.23
C LEU A 89 -8.64 11.87 -0.37
N CYS A 90 -9.90 12.20 -0.53
CA CYS A 90 -10.65 13.06 0.39
C CYS A 90 -11.07 12.24 1.62
N GLU A 91 -10.09 11.76 2.39
CA GLU A 91 -10.27 10.87 3.53
C GLU A 91 -9.16 11.10 4.57
N ASN A 92 -9.55 11.40 5.81
CA ASN A 92 -8.60 11.70 6.89
C ASN A 92 -7.66 10.54 7.24
N ASN A 93 -8.14 9.30 7.04
CA ASN A 93 -7.37 8.10 7.33
C ASN A 93 -6.49 7.64 6.14
N ASP A 94 -6.51 8.36 5.02
CA ASP A 94 -5.67 8.03 3.87
C ASP A 94 -4.20 8.37 4.15
N LYS A 95 -3.60 7.55 5.03
CA LYS A 95 -2.22 7.69 5.49
C LYS A 95 -1.50 6.35 5.45
N PHE A 96 -0.32 6.35 4.89
CA PHE A 96 0.58 5.21 4.89
C PHE A 96 1.41 5.14 6.18
N ALA A 97 1.69 6.29 6.79
CA ALA A 97 2.41 6.39 8.05
C ALA A 97 2.02 7.67 8.81
N ILE A 98 2.13 7.61 10.13
CA ILE A 98 1.89 8.74 11.04
C ILE A 98 3.13 8.89 11.93
N ASP A 99 3.60 10.14 12.11
CA ASP A 99 4.76 10.49 12.94
C ASP A 99 6.00 9.62 12.64
N ARG A 100 6.22 9.30 11.36
CA ARG A 100 7.31 8.44 10.92
C ARG A 100 8.61 9.22 10.78
N MET A 101 9.66 8.73 11.43
CA MET A 101 11.02 9.25 11.23
C MET A 101 11.59 8.70 9.93
N LEU A 102 11.92 9.59 9.00
CA LEU A 102 12.45 9.30 7.67
C LEU A 102 13.57 10.30 7.32
N PRO A 103 14.38 10.01 6.30
CA PRO A 103 15.24 11.03 5.70
C PRO A 103 14.41 12.18 5.15
N LYS A 104 15.05 13.33 4.96
CA LYS A 104 14.39 14.46 4.27
C LYS A 104 13.82 14.00 2.92
N ILE A 105 12.53 14.24 2.74
CA ILE A 105 11.80 13.92 1.50
C ILE A 105 11.64 15.22 0.72
N ASP A 106 11.98 15.19 -0.56
CA ASP A 106 11.73 16.28 -1.50
C ASP A 106 10.65 15.85 -2.50
N ILE A 107 9.93 16.83 -3.08
CA ILE A 107 8.94 16.54 -4.14
C ILE A 107 9.65 15.87 -5.32
N GLY A 108 9.11 14.75 -5.79
CA GLY A 108 9.68 13.91 -6.83
C GLY A 108 10.43 12.67 -6.29
N ASP A 109 10.71 12.60 -5.00
CA ASP A 109 11.30 11.40 -4.42
C ASP A 109 10.36 10.20 -4.55
N LEU A 110 10.95 9.05 -4.79
CA LEU A 110 10.23 7.77 -4.79
C LEU A 110 10.27 7.14 -3.39
N LEU A 111 9.11 6.82 -2.89
CA LEU A 111 8.94 6.08 -1.65
C LEU A 111 8.57 4.63 -1.97
N VAL A 112 9.27 3.71 -1.33
CA VAL A 112 9.00 2.27 -1.39
C VAL A 112 8.34 1.85 -0.08
N ILE A 113 7.08 1.45 -0.14
CA ILE A 113 6.33 0.93 1.00
C ILE A 113 6.40 -0.58 0.94
N HIS A 114 7.08 -1.20 1.91
CA HIS A 114 7.42 -2.61 1.93
C HIS A 114 6.26 -3.50 2.42
N ASP A 115 6.41 -4.82 2.23
CA ASP A 115 5.51 -5.86 2.74
C ASP A 115 4.06 -5.76 2.22
N THR A 116 3.89 -5.34 0.98
CA THR A 116 2.58 -5.11 0.36
C THR A 116 2.13 -6.23 -0.60
N GLY A 117 2.87 -7.35 -0.68
CA GLY A 117 2.58 -8.47 -1.58
C GLY A 117 1.32 -9.29 -1.21
N ALA A 118 0.64 -8.92 -0.11
CA ALA A 118 -0.67 -9.45 0.24
C ALA A 118 -1.59 -8.32 0.69
N HIS A 119 -2.89 -8.45 0.40
CA HIS A 119 -3.92 -7.48 0.80
C HIS A 119 -3.69 -6.06 0.24
N GLY A 120 -2.97 -5.93 -0.87
CA GLY A 120 -2.86 -4.73 -1.67
C GLY A 120 -4.04 -4.65 -2.65
N PHE A 121 -3.84 -5.08 -3.89
CA PHE A 121 -4.85 -5.03 -4.94
C PHE A 121 -6.19 -5.69 -4.54
N SER A 122 -6.17 -6.84 -3.89
CA SER A 122 -7.38 -7.58 -3.50
C SER A 122 -8.27 -6.87 -2.48
N MET A 123 -7.71 -5.99 -1.66
CA MET A 123 -8.46 -5.12 -0.74
C MET A 123 -8.71 -3.73 -1.33
N GLY A 124 -8.23 -3.49 -2.54
CA GLY A 124 -8.39 -2.21 -3.23
C GLY A 124 -9.86 -1.91 -3.52
N TYR A 125 -10.17 -0.63 -3.60
CA TYR A 125 -11.49 -0.08 -3.88
C TYR A 125 -11.33 1.16 -4.76
N ASN A 126 -12.41 1.82 -5.15
CA ASN A 126 -12.37 2.95 -6.06
C ASN A 126 -12.98 4.22 -5.46
N TYR A 127 -12.75 4.47 -4.17
CA TYR A 127 -13.23 5.69 -3.52
C TYR A 127 -12.69 6.95 -4.21
N ASN A 128 -13.52 7.98 -4.32
CA ASN A 128 -13.30 9.20 -5.10
C ASN A 128 -13.01 8.95 -6.60
N GLY A 129 -13.44 7.82 -7.16
CA GLY A 129 -13.19 7.46 -8.55
C GLY A 129 -11.71 7.17 -8.85
N LYS A 130 -10.88 6.91 -7.84
CA LYS A 130 -9.50 6.50 -8.04
C LYS A 130 -9.43 5.11 -8.66
N LEU A 131 -8.62 4.99 -9.70
CA LEU A 131 -8.33 3.75 -10.40
C LEU A 131 -7.15 3.05 -9.73
N LYS A 132 -7.17 1.71 -9.76
CA LYS A 132 -6.08 0.90 -9.20
C LYS A 132 -4.87 0.95 -10.11
N SER A 133 -3.69 0.96 -9.50
CA SER A 133 -2.41 0.96 -10.20
C SER A 133 -2.10 -0.36 -10.89
N ALA A 134 -1.14 -0.33 -11.81
CA ALA A 134 -0.55 -1.53 -12.40
C ALA A 134 0.23 -2.36 -11.37
N GLU A 135 0.41 -3.65 -11.68
CA GLU A 135 1.32 -4.54 -10.96
C GLU A 135 2.42 -5.02 -11.90
N VAL A 136 3.65 -4.95 -11.43
CA VAL A 136 4.85 -5.30 -12.17
C VAL A 136 5.61 -6.37 -11.38
N LEU A 137 5.94 -7.46 -12.04
CA LEU A 137 6.82 -8.50 -11.51
C LEU A 137 8.28 -8.08 -11.74
N LEU A 138 9.06 -7.98 -10.68
CA LEU A 138 10.51 -7.91 -10.74
C LEU A 138 11.07 -9.33 -10.74
N LYS A 139 11.80 -9.69 -11.80
CA LYS A 139 12.38 -11.02 -11.96
C LYS A 139 13.77 -11.09 -11.32
N GLU A 140 14.27 -12.31 -11.12
CA GLU A 140 15.59 -12.56 -10.53
C GLU A 140 16.75 -11.97 -11.36
N ASP A 141 16.59 -11.85 -12.68
CA ASP A 141 17.55 -11.24 -13.60
C ASP A 141 17.52 -9.70 -13.59
N GLY A 142 16.67 -9.09 -12.73
CA GLY A 142 16.46 -7.65 -12.65
C GLY A 142 15.52 -7.08 -13.71
N SER A 143 15.05 -7.89 -14.66
CA SER A 143 14.06 -7.45 -15.64
C SER A 143 12.67 -7.32 -15.01
N THR A 144 11.81 -6.53 -15.65
CA THR A 144 10.43 -6.32 -15.19
C THR A 144 9.43 -6.85 -16.19
N GLN A 145 8.27 -7.29 -15.68
CA GLN A 145 7.16 -7.75 -16.49
C GLN A 145 5.85 -7.17 -15.95
N LEU A 146 5.09 -6.50 -16.81
CA LEU A 146 3.73 -6.10 -16.45
C LEU A 146 2.86 -7.35 -16.31
N ILE A 147 2.34 -7.61 -15.11
CA ILE A 147 1.47 -8.76 -14.80
C ILE A 147 0.01 -8.34 -14.64
N ARG A 148 -0.22 -7.06 -14.36
CA ARG A 148 -1.56 -6.44 -14.35
C ARG A 148 -1.43 -4.99 -14.83
N ARG A 149 -2.19 -4.59 -15.83
CA ARG A 149 -2.27 -3.18 -16.23
C ARG A 149 -3.03 -2.35 -15.18
N ALA A 150 -2.81 -1.06 -15.17
CA ALA A 150 -3.66 -0.15 -14.41
C ALA A 150 -5.12 -0.20 -14.89
N GLU A 151 -6.05 0.08 -14.00
CA GLU A 151 -7.45 0.29 -14.36
C GLU A 151 -7.61 1.54 -15.24
N THR A 152 -8.59 1.48 -16.12
CA THR A 152 -9.03 2.61 -16.95
C THR A 152 -10.44 3.05 -16.53
N PRO A 153 -10.92 4.22 -16.96
CA PRO A 153 -12.32 4.61 -16.73
C PRO A 153 -13.31 3.57 -17.25
N GLU A 154 -12.99 2.90 -18.35
CA GLU A 154 -13.83 1.84 -18.92
C GLU A 154 -13.97 0.65 -17.95
N ASP A 155 -12.93 0.28 -17.22
CA ASP A 155 -12.99 -0.79 -16.20
C ASP A 155 -13.90 -0.35 -15.03
N TYR A 156 -13.78 0.90 -14.60
CA TYR A 156 -14.57 1.45 -13.50
C TYR A 156 -16.07 1.47 -13.83
N PHE A 157 -16.42 1.76 -15.07
CA PHE A 157 -17.81 1.84 -15.55
C PHE A 157 -18.29 0.56 -16.25
N ALA A 158 -17.51 -0.54 -16.21
CA ALA A 158 -17.78 -1.76 -16.98
C ALA A 158 -19.16 -2.41 -16.70
N THR A 159 -19.77 -2.13 -15.54
CA THR A 159 -21.08 -2.68 -15.16
C THR A 159 -22.25 -1.75 -15.46
N PHE A 160 -22.01 -0.58 -16.08
CA PHE A 160 -23.05 0.36 -16.46
C PHE A 160 -23.55 0.07 -17.87
N ASP A 161 -24.86 -0.05 -18.06
CA ASP A 161 -25.48 -0.25 -19.37
C ASP A 161 -25.52 1.03 -20.24
N CYS A 162 -25.18 2.19 -19.66
CA CYS A 162 -25.27 3.49 -20.34
C CYS A 162 -23.94 3.98 -20.96
N PHE A 163 -23.00 3.08 -21.25
CA PHE A 163 -21.67 3.42 -21.79
C PHE A 163 -21.70 4.14 -23.15
N ASP A 164 -22.78 3.98 -23.92
CA ASP A 164 -22.93 4.67 -25.20
C ASP A 164 -23.09 6.19 -25.02
N ILE A 165 -23.66 6.65 -23.91
CA ILE A 165 -23.75 8.08 -23.58
C ILE A 165 -22.37 8.73 -23.47
N LEU A 166 -21.39 8.03 -22.95
CA LEU A 166 -20.01 8.55 -22.81
C LEU A 166 -19.27 8.61 -24.15
N LYS A 167 -19.57 7.72 -25.09
CA LYS A 167 -19.04 7.80 -26.46
C LYS A 167 -19.56 9.04 -27.18
N ASP A 168 -20.82 9.36 -27.03
CA ASP A 168 -21.46 10.53 -27.63
C ASP A 168 -20.93 11.85 -27.03
N MET A 169 -20.52 11.87 -25.77
CA MET A 169 -19.92 13.04 -25.13
C MET A 169 -18.48 13.32 -25.59
N ARG A 170 -17.75 12.31 -26.08
CA ARG A 170 -16.39 12.48 -26.63
C ARG A 170 -16.37 13.02 -28.06
N MET A 171 -17.50 13.04 -28.74
CA MET A 171 -17.62 13.55 -30.10
C MET A 171 -18.13 15.00 -30.19
N ARG A 172 -18.24 15.68 -29.05
CA ARG A 172 -18.56 17.11 -28.94
C ARG A 172 -17.40 17.88 -28.33
#